data_67ac76bf4e00c5e71e42922f1b1b9794
#
_entry.id   67ac76bf4e00c5e71e42922f1b1b9794
#
_cell.length_a   1.000
_cell.length_b   1.000
_cell.length_c   1.000
_cell.angle_alpha   90.00
_cell.angle_beta   90.00
_cell.angle_gamma   90.00
#
_symmetry.space_group_name_H-M   'P 1'
#
loop_
_entity.id
_entity.type
_entity.pdbx_description
1 polymer ?
#
loop_
_entity_poly.entity_id
_entity_poly.type
_entity_poly.pdbx_seq_one_letter_code
_entity_poly.pdbx_strand_id
1 'polypeptide(L)'
;GMTSLQSNQHILVIGWNEQRTMLLLNLLLQEREAMSVKPDIVLCVKADITNPMPGVIEFVKVDSFNKDEDMDRACVATAQTILVDNPQDDVTMTTALYCAKRNPDAHQVAYFNDDSLVSLLQEHCPKVECTPSVAVEMLAKAAFDPGSSMLHHDLLSVDEGQAQFSVKIPPDSPNISVAKLFINLKKHHDAIFIGYAPKGQVKEMVVNPPLETNLSPSDTLFYIAERRISAINWSS
;
A
#
# COMPACT_ATOMS: atom_id res chain seq x y z
N GLY A 1 14.60 -4.09 30.83
CA GLY A 1 13.54 -5.00 30.47
C GLY A 1 12.94 -4.62 29.15
N MET A 2 12.99 -5.51 28.17
CA MET A 2 12.28 -5.30 26.91
C MET A 2 10.78 -5.39 27.20
N THR A 3 10.09 -4.25 27.15
CA THR A 3 8.63 -4.28 27.08
C THR A 3 8.25 -4.91 25.75
N SER A 4 7.48 -5.99 25.79
CA SER A 4 6.95 -6.60 24.58
C SER A 4 5.97 -5.65 23.93
N LEU A 5 6.20 -5.34 22.64
CA LEU A 5 5.28 -4.57 21.82
C LEU A 5 3.94 -5.32 21.72
N GLN A 6 2.83 -4.60 21.84
CA GLN A 6 1.48 -5.17 21.71
C GLN A 6 0.68 -4.38 20.66
N SER A 7 1.21 -4.28 19.45
CA SER A 7 0.53 -3.59 18.36
C SER A 7 -0.49 -4.51 17.67
N ASN A 8 -1.58 -3.89 17.21
CA ASN A 8 -2.68 -4.55 16.52
C ASN A 8 -3.19 -3.62 15.42
N GLN A 9 -3.51 -4.18 14.25
CA GLN A 9 -3.97 -3.43 13.07
C GLN A 9 -2.99 -2.33 12.65
N HIS A 10 -1.70 -2.57 12.87
CA HIS A 10 -0.61 -1.64 12.59
C HIS A 10 -0.04 -1.86 11.19
N ILE A 11 0.80 -0.91 10.78
CA ILE A 11 1.62 -1.05 9.58
C ILE A 11 2.99 -1.55 10.02
N LEU A 12 3.39 -2.73 9.55
CA LEU A 12 4.67 -3.34 9.86
C LEU A 12 5.61 -3.16 8.67
N VAL A 13 6.72 -2.44 8.88
CA VAL A 13 7.78 -2.24 7.88
C VAL A 13 8.95 -3.13 8.25
N ILE A 14 9.32 -4.03 7.36
CA ILE A 14 10.39 -5.01 7.60
C ILE A 14 11.55 -4.74 6.65
N GLY A 15 12.70 -4.42 7.21
CA GLY A 15 13.93 -4.16 6.48
C GLY A 15 14.49 -2.78 6.73
N TRP A 16 15.78 -2.62 6.48
CA TRP A 16 16.47 -1.34 6.62
C TRP A 16 17.32 -1.05 5.39
N ASN A 17 16.90 -0.05 4.63
CA ASN A 17 17.56 0.48 3.43
C ASN A 17 17.98 1.93 3.63
N GLU A 18 18.42 2.27 4.82
CA GLU A 18 18.93 3.59 5.18
C GLU A 18 17.99 4.73 4.76
N GLN A 19 18.43 5.65 3.90
CA GLN A 19 17.65 6.81 3.48
C GLN A 19 16.33 6.45 2.81
N ARG A 20 16.30 5.34 2.10
CA ARG A 20 15.07 4.85 1.45
C ARG A 20 14.00 4.48 2.48
N THR A 21 14.40 3.79 3.56
CA THR A 21 13.47 3.46 4.65
C THR A 21 13.00 4.73 5.36
N MET A 22 13.88 5.71 5.59
CA MET A 22 13.50 6.98 6.19
C MET A 22 12.46 7.72 5.33
N LEU A 23 12.66 7.75 4.01
CA LEU A 23 11.69 8.34 3.09
C LEU A 23 10.35 7.60 3.16
N LEU A 24 10.36 6.27 3.13
CA LEU A 24 9.14 5.46 3.24
C LEU A 24 8.39 5.77 4.54
N LEU A 25 9.08 5.82 5.66
CA LEU A 25 8.45 6.14 6.95
C LEU A 25 7.82 7.53 6.95
N ASN A 26 8.49 8.52 6.39
CA ASN A 26 7.94 9.88 6.29
C ASN A 26 6.69 9.92 5.42
N LEU A 27 6.69 9.21 4.29
CA LEU A 27 5.52 9.12 3.41
C LEU A 27 4.35 8.40 4.10
N LEU A 28 4.61 7.32 4.84
CA LEU A 28 3.58 6.64 5.63
C LEU A 28 2.98 7.55 6.71
N LEU A 29 3.81 8.36 7.36
CA LEU A 29 3.36 9.33 8.36
C LEU A 29 2.46 10.41 7.73
N GLN A 30 2.79 10.90 6.54
CA GLN A 30 1.96 11.86 5.81
C GLN A 30 0.60 11.26 5.45
N GLU A 31 0.57 10.05 4.92
CA GLU A 31 -0.68 9.34 4.60
C GLU A 31 -1.52 9.13 5.87
N ARG A 32 -0.89 8.76 6.96
CA ARG A 32 -1.56 8.50 8.25
C ARG A 32 -2.27 9.74 8.81
N GLU A 33 -1.68 10.92 8.64
CA GLU A 33 -2.25 12.17 9.18
C GLU A 33 -3.65 12.47 8.62
N ALA A 34 -3.95 12.04 7.40
CA ALA A 34 -5.25 12.23 6.76
C ALA A 34 -6.29 11.19 7.17
N MET A 35 -5.91 10.18 7.96
CA MET A 35 -6.82 9.09 8.36
C MET A 35 -7.52 9.41 9.68
N SER A 36 -8.80 9.05 9.79
CA SER A 36 -9.57 9.22 11.03
C SER A 36 -9.09 8.28 12.14
N VAL A 37 -8.74 7.05 11.78
CA VAL A 37 -8.10 6.08 12.68
C VAL A 37 -6.65 5.95 12.22
N LYS A 38 -5.71 6.33 13.08
CA LYS A 38 -4.29 6.36 12.73
C LYS A 38 -3.62 5.07 13.21
N PRO A 39 -3.18 4.19 12.28
CA PRO A 39 -2.48 2.97 12.67
C PRO A 39 -1.10 3.29 13.22
N ASP A 40 -0.63 2.49 14.17
CA ASP A 40 0.76 2.51 14.59
C ASP A 40 1.65 2.05 13.45
N ILE A 41 2.86 2.57 13.39
CA ILE A 41 3.90 2.12 12.46
C ILE A 41 4.97 1.42 13.27
N VAL A 42 5.27 0.19 12.90
CA VAL A 42 6.32 -0.64 13.53
C VAL A 42 7.42 -0.87 12.51
N LEU A 43 8.64 -0.48 12.85
CA LEU A 43 9.83 -0.77 12.05
C LEU A 43 10.57 -1.97 12.65
N CYS A 44 10.71 -3.04 11.88
CA CYS A 44 11.40 -4.27 12.26
C CYS A 44 12.67 -4.42 11.43
N VAL A 45 13.83 -4.45 12.09
CA VAL A 45 15.12 -4.48 11.43
C VAL A 45 16.05 -5.54 12.02
N LYS A 46 17.00 -6.01 11.21
CA LYS A 46 18.17 -6.79 11.67
C LYS A 46 19.40 -5.92 11.84
N ALA A 47 19.44 -4.76 11.20
CA ALA A 47 20.54 -3.84 11.25
C ALA A 47 20.84 -3.35 12.67
N ASP A 48 22.11 -3.10 12.96
CA ASP A 48 22.54 -2.60 14.26
C ASP A 48 22.32 -1.07 14.35
N ILE A 49 21.06 -0.70 14.47
CA ILE A 49 20.62 0.70 14.60
C ILE A 49 19.68 0.83 15.78
N THR A 50 19.49 2.05 16.24
CA THR A 50 18.45 2.41 17.20
C THR A 50 17.23 2.93 16.45
N ASN A 51 16.10 3.09 17.17
CA ASN A 51 14.90 3.64 16.57
C ASN A 51 15.19 4.99 15.90
N PRO A 52 15.03 5.11 14.57
CA PRO A 52 15.32 6.37 13.87
C PRO A 52 14.32 7.49 14.14
N MET A 53 13.16 7.18 14.70
CA MET A 53 12.08 8.14 15.01
C MET A 53 11.49 7.86 16.40
N PRO A 54 12.27 8.03 17.49
CA PRO A 54 11.79 7.74 18.86
C PRO A 54 10.55 8.54 19.19
N GLY A 55 9.55 7.88 19.78
CA GLY A 55 8.28 8.53 20.16
C GLY A 55 7.32 8.74 19.01
N VAL A 56 7.72 8.45 17.76
CA VAL A 56 6.87 8.59 16.56
C VAL A 56 6.46 7.25 16.02
N ILE A 57 7.41 6.31 15.94
CA ILE A 57 7.17 4.93 15.51
C ILE A 57 7.60 3.95 16.59
N GLU A 58 7.04 2.75 16.55
CA GLU A 58 7.52 1.62 17.32
C GLU A 58 8.69 0.95 16.59
N PHE A 59 9.61 0.33 17.34
CA PHE A 59 10.83 -0.23 16.79
C PHE A 59 11.16 -1.57 17.42
N VAL A 60 11.51 -2.54 16.57
CA VAL A 60 11.92 -3.87 17.01
C VAL A 60 13.17 -4.29 16.24
N LYS A 61 14.22 -4.64 16.98
CA LYS A 61 15.43 -5.23 16.42
C LYS A 61 15.36 -6.75 16.61
N VAL A 62 15.54 -7.51 15.53
CA VAL A 62 15.46 -8.96 15.50
C VAL A 62 16.72 -9.56 14.90
N ASP A 63 16.93 -10.85 15.13
CA ASP A 63 18.04 -11.60 14.52
C ASP A 63 17.62 -12.26 13.20
N SER A 64 16.32 -12.52 13.04
CA SER A 64 15.79 -13.22 11.87
C SER A 64 14.40 -12.70 11.51
N PHE A 65 14.10 -12.59 10.20
CA PHE A 65 12.77 -12.25 9.69
C PHE A 65 11.89 -13.47 9.42
N ASN A 66 12.35 -14.66 9.75
CA ASN A 66 11.62 -15.91 9.49
C ASN A 66 11.53 -16.84 10.70
N LYS A 67 11.78 -16.33 11.90
CA LYS A 67 11.59 -17.07 13.15
C LYS A 67 10.42 -16.52 13.93
N ASP A 68 9.56 -17.42 14.39
CA ASP A 68 8.34 -17.06 15.12
C ASP A 68 8.63 -16.21 16.35
N GLU A 69 9.64 -16.58 17.13
CA GLU A 69 10.03 -15.85 18.34
C GLU A 69 10.37 -14.39 18.05
N ASP A 70 11.16 -14.15 17.00
CA ASP A 70 11.53 -12.79 16.60
C ASP A 70 10.35 -12.01 16.02
N MET A 71 9.60 -12.63 15.14
CA MET A 71 8.51 -11.95 14.43
C MET A 71 7.26 -11.76 15.28
N ASP A 72 7.09 -12.54 16.34
CA ASP A 72 6.06 -12.28 17.34
C ASP A 72 6.33 -10.97 18.09
N ARG A 73 7.60 -10.61 18.28
CA ARG A 73 7.97 -9.31 18.89
C ARG A 73 7.58 -8.13 17.99
N ALA A 74 7.52 -8.32 16.68
CA ALA A 74 7.06 -7.32 15.73
C ALA A 74 5.52 -7.37 15.53
N CYS A 75 4.82 -8.28 16.20
CA CYS A 75 3.38 -8.46 16.10
C CYS A 75 2.93 -8.77 14.65
N VAL A 76 3.67 -9.63 13.96
CA VAL A 76 3.40 -9.97 12.56
C VAL A 76 1.98 -10.49 12.36
N ALA A 77 1.48 -11.30 13.31
CA ALA A 77 0.17 -11.96 13.19
C ALA A 77 -1.02 -11.00 13.29
N THR A 78 -0.84 -9.81 13.84
CA THR A 78 -1.91 -8.83 14.04
C THR A 78 -1.75 -7.57 13.20
N ALA A 79 -0.73 -7.50 12.34
CA ALA A 79 -0.54 -6.38 11.43
C ALA A 79 -1.66 -6.32 10.38
N GLN A 80 -2.14 -5.13 10.09
CA GLN A 80 -3.08 -4.90 8.99
C GLN A 80 -2.36 -4.86 7.65
N THR A 81 -1.19 -4.22 7.62
CA THR A 81 -0.38 -4.04 6.42
C THR A 81 1.07 -4.39 6.73
N ILE A 82 1.71 -5.11 5.80
CA ILE A 82 3.11 -5.50 5.92
C ILE A 82 3.86 -5.02 4.67
N LEU A 83 4.90 -4.22 4.87
CA LEU A 83 5.77 -3.73 3.81
C LEU A 83 7.14 -4.38 3.94
N VAL A 84 7.59 -5.08 2.90
CA VAL A 84 8.87 -5.78 2.91
C VAL A 84 9.81 -5.13 1.90
N ASP A 85 10.86 -4.50 2.41
CA ASP A 85 11.85 -3.79 1.59
C ASP A 85 13.24 -3.97 2.17
N ASN A 86 13.96 -4.98 1.67
CA ASN A 86 15.33 -5.27 2.07
C ASN A 86 16.30 -5.00 0.91
N PRO A 87 17.58 -4.69 1.20
CA PRO A 87 18.58 -4.51 0.15
C PRO A 87 18.80 -5.74 -0.72
N GLN A 88 18.58 -6.94 -0.16
CA GLN A 88 18.81 -8.22 -0.83
C GLN A 88 17.47 -8.89 -1.14
N ASP A 89 17.25 -9.22 -2.41
CA ASP A 89 15.99 -9.79 -2.87
C ASP A 89 15.69 -11.17 -2.29
N ASP A 90 16.69 -11.98 -2.00
CA ASP A 90 16.51 -13.28 -1.37
C ASP A 90 15.95 -13.14 0.05
N VAL A 91 16.38 -12.12 0.78
CA VAL A 91 15.83 -11.80 2.10
C VAL A 91 14.38 -11.33 1.98
N THR A 92 14.09 -10.48 1.01
CA THR A 92 12.72 -10.03 0.73
C THR A 92 11.81 -11.21 0.42
N MET A 93 12.25 -12.13 -0.45
CA MET A 93 11.50 -13.32 -0.81
C MET A 93 11.17 -14.18 0.40
N THR A 94 12.17 -14.54 1.18
CA THR A 94 12.00 -15.37 2.37
C THR A 94 11.08 -14.72 3.40
N THR A 95 11.27 -13.42 3.62
CA THR A 95 10.44 -12.64 4.55
C THR A 95 8.98 -12.59 4.09
N ALA A 96 8.75 -12.33 2.81
CA ALA A 96 7.39 -12.22 2.27
C ALA A 96 6.64 -13.56 2.35
N LEU A 97 7.31 -14.68 2.03
CA LEU A 97 6.73 -16.00 2.16
C LEU A 97 6.37 -16.32 3.61
N TYR A 98 7.26 -15.99 4.54
CA TYR A 98 7.03 -16.19 5.96
C TYR A 98 5.83 -15.38 6.46
N CYS A 99 5.77 -14.09 6.10
CA CYS A 99 4.68 -13.21 6.52
C CYS A 99 3.33 -13.66 5.95
N ALA A 100 3.30 -14.11 4.70
CA ALA A 100 2.07 -14.61 4.08
C ALA A 100 1.52 -15.85 4.80
N LYS A 101 2.41 -16.69 5.31
CA LYS A 101 2.03 -17.87 6.12
C LYS A 101 1.51 -17.46 7.49
N ARG A 102 2.18 -16.52 8.16
CA ARG A 102 1.85 -16.11 9.52
C ARG A 102 0.61 -15.21 9.59
N ASN A 103 0.38 -14.43 8.57
CA ASN A 103 -0.74 -13.47 8.54
C ASN A 103 -1.30 -13.39 7.11
N PRO A 104 -2.09 -14.39 6.69
CA PRO A 104 -2.64 -14.42 5.34
C PRO A 104 -3.68 -13.32 5.06
N ASP A 105 -4.22 -12.69 6.09
CA ASP A 105 -5.23 -11.65 5.95
C ASP A 105 -4.65 -10.25 5.80
N ALA A 106 -3.37 -10.05 6.13
CA ALA A 106 -2.72 -8.75 5.98
C ALA A 106 -2.58 -8.39 4.50
N HIS A 107 -2.73 -7.08 4.22
CA HIS A 107 -2.29 -6.53 2.94
C HIS A 107 -0.77 -6.46 2.95
N GLN A 108 -0.11 -7.24 2.10
CA GLN A 108 1.34 -7.28 2.03
C GLN A 108 1.84 -6.70 0.71
N VAL A 109 2.83 -5.81 0.80
CA VAL A 109 3.52 -5.23 -0.35
C VAL A 109 5.02 -5.53 -0.23
N ALA A 110 5.61 -6.05 -1.29
CA ALA A 110 7.04 -6.35 -1.35
C ALA A 110 7.70 -5.66 -2.53
N TYR A 111 8.89 -5.12 -2.32
CA TYR A 111 9.70 -4.53 -3.38
C TYR A 111 10.88 -5.43 -3.73
N PHE A 112 11.06 -5.67 -5.03
CA PHE A 112 12.20 -6.43 -5.55
C PHE A 112 13.02 -5.57 -6.49
N ASN A 113 14.35 -5.65 -6.36
CA ASN A 113 15.27 -5.03 -7.31
C ASN A 113 15.28 -5.79 -8.64
N ASP A 114 15.07 -7.11 -8.60
CA ASP A 114 15.01 -7.99 -9.77
C ASP A 114 13.58 -8.47 -9.98
N ASP A 115 12.96 -8.02 -11.06
CA ASP A 115 11.57 -8.35 -11.40
C ASP A 115 11.32 -9.84 -11.65
N SER A 116 12.36 -10.62 -11.93
CA SER A 116 12.21 -12.07 -12.15
C SER A 116 11.68 -12.80 -10.91
N LEU A 117 11.95 -12.28 -9.71
CA LEU A 117 11.48 -12.85 -8.46
C LEU A 117 10.01 -12.53 -8.16
N VAL A 118 9.46 -11.50 -8.78
CA VAL A 118 8.05 -11.11 -8.61
C VAL A 118 7.12 -12.24 -9.03
N SER A 119 7.32 -12.80 -10.21
CA SER A 119 6.49 -13.91 -10.71
C SER A 119 6.55 -15.12 -9.80
N LEU A 120 7.74 -15.44 -9.29
CA LEU A 120 7.93 -16.58 -8.37
C LEU A 120 7.13 -16.38 -7.07
N LEU A 121 7.22 -15.19 -6.47
CA LEU A 121 6.47 -14.91 -5.26
C LEU A 121 4.97 -14.95 -5.51
N GLN A 122 4.49 -14.36 -6.59
CA GLN A 122 3.06 -14.28 -6.90
C GLN A 122 2.44 -15.64 -7.26
N GLU A 123 3.22 -16.59 -7.77
CA GLU A 123 2.75 -17.95 -7.95
C GLU A 123 2.38 -18.62 -6.62
N HIS A 124 3.15 -18.38 -5.59
CA HIS A 124 2.94 -18.98 -4.27
C HIS A 124 2.04 -18.13 -3.37
N CYS A 125 2.09 -16.82 -3.53
CA CYS A 125 1.37 -15.86 -2.71
C CYS A 125 0.68 -14.82 -3.60
N PRO A 126 -0.42 -15.17 -4.29
CA PRO A 126 -1.05 -14.29 -5.28
C PRO A 126 -1.63 -13.01 -4.70
N LYS A 127 -1.84 -12.94 -3.38
CA LYS A 127 -2.34 -11.74 -2.71
C LYS A 127 -1.25 -10.72 -2.41
N VAL A 128 0.02 -11.10 -2.48
CA VAL A 128 1.12 -10.15 -2.23
C VAL A 128 1.23 -9.20 -3.42
N GLU A 129 1.14 -7.90 -3.12
CA GLU A 129 1.37 -6.87 -4.12
C GLU A 129 2.88 -6.63 -4.24
N CYS A 130 3.40 -6.70 -5.45
CA CYS A 130 4.81 -6.41 -5.70
C CYS A 130 4.93 -5.07 -6.40
N THR A 131 5.76 -4.19 -5.84
CA THR A 131 6.02 -2.89 -6.43
C THR A 131 7.17 -3.01 -7.41
N PRO A 132 6.96 -2.79 -8.71
CA PRO A 132 8.04 -2.81 -9.70
C PRO A 132 8.83 -1.52 -9.70
N SER A 133 10.06 -1.58 -10.21
CA SER A 133 10.78 -0.37 -10.58
C SER A 133 10.24 0.11 -11.94
N VAL A 134 9.70 1.33 -11.99
CA VAL A 134 9.09 1.89 -13.22
C VAL A 134 9.94 2.99 -13.84
N ALA A 135 11.21 3.09 -13.46
CA ALA A 135 12.07 4.19 -13.90
C ALA A 135 12.27 4.20 -15.42
N VAL A 136 12.47 3.05 -16.03
CA VAL A 136 12.69 2.94 -17.48
C VAL A 136 11.41 3.28 -18.25
N GLU A 137 10.27 2.74 -17.83
CA GLU A 137 8.97 3.04 -18.42
C GLU A 137 8.65 4.53 -18.30
N MET A 138 8.98 5.15 -17.16
CA MET A 138 8.77 6.57 -16.94
C MET A 138 9.66 7.42 -17.86
N LEU A 139 10.91 7.04 -18.06
CA LEU A 139 11.80 7.74 -19.00
C LEU A 139 11.24 7.72 -20.42
N ALA A 140 10.79 6.56 -20.87
CA ALA A 140 10.19 6.41 -22.21
C ALA A 140 8.90 7.24 -22.34
N LYS A 141 8.03 7.19 -21.34
CA LYS A 141 6.77 7.94 -21.34
C LYS A 141 7.03 9.45 -21.35
N ALA A 142 7.96 9.93 -20.54
CA ALA A 142 8.31 11.35 -20.49
C ALA A 142 8.92 11.86 -21.80
N ALA A 143 9.61 11.00 -22.54
CA ALA A 143 10.17 11.34 -23.83
C ALA A 143 9.07 11.65 -24.88
N PHE A 144 7.97 10.90 -24.87
CA PHE A 144 6.84 11.10 -25.80
C PHE A 144 5.80 12.08 -25.28
N ASP A 145 5.61 12.13 -23.98
CA ASP A 145 4.60 12.95 -23.31
C ASP A 145 5.29 13.81 -22.23
N PRO A 146 5.90 14.94 -22.61
CA PRO A 146 6.63 15.77 -21.66
C PRO A 146 5.76 16.21 -20.48
N GLY A 147 6.28 16.06 -19.26
CA GLY A 147 5.56 16.33 -18.02
C GLY A 147 5.03 15.09 -17.31
N SER A 148 5.12 13.91 -17.93
CA SER A 148 4.61 12.68 -17.34
C SER A 148 5.27 12.32 -16.00
N SER A 149 6.57 12.59 -15.84
CA SER A 149 7.27 12.33 -14.57
C SER A 149 6.70 13.20 -13.45
N MET A 150 6.45 14.47 -13.71
CA MET A 150 5.85 15.39 -12.74
C MET A 150 4.43 14.96 -12.40
N LEU A 151 3.63 14.60 -13.40
CA LEU A 151 2.25 14.17 -13.18
C LEU A 151 2.18 12.97 -12.25
N HIS A 152 3.00 11.93 -12.51
CA HIS A 152 3.00 10.72 -11.68
C HIS A 152 3.56 10.98 -10.29
N HIS A 153 4.58 11.83 -10.17
CA HIS A 153 5.10 12.23 -8.87
C HIS A 153 4.02 12.93 -8.03
N ASP A 154 3.29 13.86 -8.63
CA ASP A 154 2.23 14.59 -7.93
C ASP A 154 1.11 13.65 -7.45
N LEU A 155 0.72 12.68 -8.27
CA LEU A 155 -0.34 11.72 -7.90
C LEU A 155 0.04 10.80 -6.74
N LEU A 156 1.33 10.63 -6.46
CA LEU A 156 1.83 9.80 -5.36
C LEU A 156 2.03 10.59 -4.06
N SER A 157 1.92 11.91 -4.07
CA SER A 157 2.12 12.75 -2.90
C SER A 157 0.80 13.29 -2.36
N VAL A 158 0.55 13.10 -1.06
CA VAL A 158 -0.63 13.65 -0.37
C VAL A 158 -0.36 15.01 0.27
N ASP A 159 0.84 15.55 0.08
CA ASP A 159 1.30 16.75 0.76
C ASP A 159 0.58 18.01 0.25
N GLU A 160 0.47 18.14 -1.07
CA GLU A 160 -0.24 19.24 -1.72
C GLU A 160 -0.73 18.84 -3.11
N GLY A 161 -1.77 19.51 -3.60
CA GLY A 161 -2.35 19.25 -4.91
C GLY A 161 -3.24 18.00 -4.91
N GLN A 162 -3.33 17.38 -6.08
CA GLN A 162 -4.16 16.20 -6.29
C GLN A 162 -3.34 14.92 -6.09
N ALA A 163 -3.94 13.91 -5.45
CA ALA A 163 -3.30 12.62 -5.24
C ALA A 163 -4.23 11.47 -5.61
N GLN A 164 -3.65 10.30 -5.79
CA GLN A 164 -4.37 9.06 -6.05
C GLN A 164 -4.77 8.40 -4.75
N PHE A 165 -6.01 7.92 -4.69
CA PHE A 165 -6.55 7.19 -3.54
C PHE A 165 -7.33 5.98 -4.00
N SER A 166 -7.61 5.07 -3.06
CA SER A 166 -8.51 3.95 -3.28
C SER A 166 -9.48 3.82 -2.10
N VAL A 167 -10.63 3.22 -2.38
CA VAL A 167 -11.63 2.89 -1.36
C VAL A 167 -12.37 1.62 -1.78
N LYS A 168 -12.66 0.78 -0.80
CA LYS A 168 -13.45 -0.43 -1.02
C LYS A 168 -14.93 -0.08 -0.94
N ILE A 169 -15.71 -0.55 -1.92
CA ILE A 169 -17.18 -0.37 -1.89
C ILE A 169 -17.74 -1.23 -0.74
N PRO A 170 -18.52 -0.62 0.18
CA PRO A 170 -19.05 -1.36 1.33
C PRO A 170 -19.94 -2.53 0.93
N PRO A 171 -19.99 -3.60 1.76
CA PRO A 171 -20.74 -4.82 1.42
C PRO A 171 -22.26 -4.63 1.36
N ASP A 172 -22.78 -3.60 2.00
CA ASP A 172 -24.22 -3.27 2.04
C ASP A 172 -24.64 -2.26 0.97
N SER A 173 -23.71 -1.85 0.09
CA SER A 173 -23.99 -0.88 -0.96
C SER A 173 -24.68 -1.53 -2.16
N PRO A 174 -25.60 -0.82 -2.84
CA PRO A 174 -26.13 -1.28 -4.12
C PRO A 174 -25.06 -1.23 -5.21
N ASN A 175 -25.28 -1.96 -6.29
CA ASN A 175 -24.44 -1.81 -7.48
C ASN A 175 -24.60 -0.40 -8.05
N ILE A 176 -23.51 0.16 -8.56
CA ILE A 176 -23.50 1.50 -9.14
C ILE A 176 -22.80 1.47 -10.49
N SER A 177 -23.39 2.13 -11.50
CA SER A 177 -22.74 2.25 -12.81
C SER A 177 -21.57 3.21 -12.76
N VAL A 178 -20.59 2.98 -13.62
CA VAL A 178 -19.45 3.91 -13.78
C VAL A 178 -19.92 5.32 -14.12
N ALA A 179 -20.95 5.43 -14.98
CA ALA A 179 -21.52 6.73 -15.35
C ALA A 179 -22.01 7.51 -14.13
N LYS A 180 -22.78 6.89 -13.25
CA LYS A 180 -23.29 7.53 -12.03
C LYS A 180 -22.16 7.86 -11.06
N LEU A 181 -21.23 6.93 -10.87
CA LEU A 181 -20.11 7.11 -9.95
C LEU A 181 -19.19 8.26 -10.40
N PHE A 182 -18.89 8.31 -11.71
CA PHE A 182 -18.06 9.36 -12.29
C PHE A 182 -18.65 10.75 -12.04
N ILE A 183 -19.95 10.92 -12.30
CA ILE A 183 -20.66 12.18 -12.09
C ILE A 183 -20.71 12.52 -10.60
N ASN A 184 -21.07 11.56 -9.76
CA ASN A 184 -21.17 11.73 -8.32
C ASN A 184 -19.84 12.20 -7.72
N LEU A 185 -18.75 11.52 -8.04
CA LEU A 185 -17.43 11.87 -7.52
C LEU A 185 -17.01 13.27 -7.97
N LYS A 186 -17.23 13.63 -9.23
CA LYS A 186 -16.83 14.95 -9.72
C LYS A 186 -17.69 16.05 -9.12
N LYS A 187 -19.00 15.86 -9.06
CA LYS A 187 -19.95 16.86 -8.58
C LYS A 187 -19.87 17.12 -7.08
N HIS A 188 -19.78 16.05 -6.28
CA HIS A 188 -19.92 16.16 -4.82
C HIS A 188 -18.60 16.12 -4.06
N HIS A 189 -17.54 15.65 -4.70
CA HIS A 189 -16.23 15.49 -4.05
C HIS A 189 -15.07 16.14 -4.80
N ASP A 190 -15.35 16.73 -5.97
CA ASP A 190 -14.33 17.24 -6.87
C ASP A 190 -13.22 16.23 -7.14
N ALA A 191 -13.63 14.99 -7.35
CA ALA A 191 -12.74 13.84 -7.56
C ALA A 191 -12.97 13.23 -8.94
N ILE A 192 -11.93 12.57 -9.47
CA ILE A 192 -11.99 11.91 -10.76
C ILE A 192 -11.88 10.41 -10.55
N PHE A 193 -12.90 9.66 -11.00
CA PHE A 193 -12.83 8.20 -11.06
C PHE A 193 -11.80 7.78 -12.11
N ILE A 194 -10.90 6.85 -11.74
CA ILE A 194 -9.85 6.36 -12.65
C ILE A 194 -10.11 4.93 -13.10
N GLY A 195 -10.52 4.07 -12.16
CA GLY A 195 -10.65 2.65 -12.44
C GLY A 195 -11.06 1.86 -11.21
N TYR A 196 -11.13 0.56 -11.35
CA TYR A 196 -11.53 -0.33 -10.26
C TYR A 196 -10.83 -1.68 -10.34
N ALA A 197 -10.73 -2.36 -9.21
CA ALA A 197 -10.27 -3.74 -9.11
C ALA A 197 -11.44 -4.61 -8.66
N PRO A 198 -11.93 -5.53 -9.51
CA PRO A 198 -13.04 -6.42 -9.15
C PRO A 198 -12.70 -7.26 -7.92
N LYS A 199 -13.54 -7.19 -6.88
CA LYS A 199 -13.33 -7.91 -5.60
C LYS A 199 -11.97 -7.66 -4.97
N GLY A 200 -11.37 -6.48 -5.24
CA GLY A 200 -10.05 -6.14 -4.75
C GLY A 200 -8.89 -6.89 -5.44
N GLN A 201 -9.15 -7.60 -6.52
CA GLN A 201 -8.12 -8.35 -7.27
C GLN A 201 -7.34 -7.40 -8.17
N VAL A 202 -6.19 -6.94 -7.69
CA VAL A 202 -5.39 -5.91 -8.37
C VAL A 202 -4.89 -6.34 -9.75
N LYS A 203 -4.72 -7.64 -10.01
CA LYS A 203 -4.34 -8.17 -11.32
C LYS A 203 -5.44 -7.99 -12.37
N GLU A 204 -6.69 -7.82 -11.94
CA GLU A 204 -7.84 -7.65 -12.80
C GLU A 204 -8.29 -6.18 -12.88
N MET A 205 -7.42 -5.27 -12.50
CA MET A 205 -7.73 -3.84 -12.52
C MET A 205 -8.09 -3.36 -13.92
N VAL A 206 -9.19 -2.60 -13.98
CA VAL A 206 -9.67 -1.95 -15.21
C VAL A 206 -9.55 -0.45 -15.04
N VAL A 207 -8.69 0.16 -15.83
CA VAL A 207 -8.52 1.62 -15.86
C VAL A 207 -9.42 2.19 -16.96
N ASN A 208 -10.12 3.28 -16.66
CA ASN A 208 -11.02 3.95 -17.59
C ASN A 208 -12.07 2.99 -18.19
N PRO A 209 -12.87 2.32 -17.35
CA PRO A 209 -13.89 1.38 -17.84
C PRO A 209 -15.03 2.10 -18.57
N PRO A 210 -15.79 1.37 -19.43
CA PRO A 210 -16.97 1.93 -20.06
C PRO A 210 -18.01 2.43 -19.06
N LEU A 211 -18.78 3.44 -19.46
CA LEU A 211 -19.78 4.08 -18.59
C LEU A 211 -20.87 3.14 -18.11
N GLU A 212 -21.22 2.13 -18.89
CA GLU A 212 -22.24 1.14 -18.56
C GLU A 212 -21.77 0.03 -17.61
N THR A 213 -20.48 -0.02 -17.33
CA THR A 213 -19.92 -1.00 -16.36
C THR A 213 -20.56 -0.79 -15.00
N ASN A 214 -20.98 -1.87 -14.34
CA ASN A 214 -21.50 -1.83 -12.98
C ASN A 214 -20.43 -2.28 -11.98
N LEU A 215 -20.22 -1.48 -10.94
CA LEU A 215 -19.39 -1.84 -9.80
C LEU A 215 -20.27 -2.46 -8.73
N SER A 216 -19.69 -3.45 -8.03
CA SER A 216 -20.39 -4.24 -7.02
C SER A 216 -19.73 -4.06 -5.65
N PRO A 217 -20.44 -4.38 -4.56
CA PRO A 217 -19.81 -4.45 -3.24
C PRO A 217 -18.53 -5.29 -3.27
N SER A 218 -17.57 -4.90 -2.49
CA SER A 218 -16.21 -5.48 -2.41
C SER A 218 -15.26 -5.14 -3.55
N ASP A 219 -15.72 -4.47 -4.62
CA ASP A 219 -14.82 -3.88 -5.60
C ASP A 219 -14.02 -2.74 -4.96
N THR A 220 -12.78 -2.56 -5.41
CA THR A 220 -11.95 -1.41 -5.00
C THR A 220 -12.00 -0.35 -6.08
N LEU A 221 -12.36 0.86 -5.68
CA LEU A 221 -12.43 2.04 -6.53
C LEU A 221 -11.13 2.85 -6.41
N PHE A 222 -10.60 3.31 -7.54
CA PHE A 222 -9.46 4.23 -7.58
C PHE A 222 -9.91 5.58 -8.11
N TYR A 223 -9.45 6.65 -7.45
CA TYR A 223 -9.83 8.01 -7.80
C TYR A 223 -8.68 8.99 -7.52
N ILE A 224 -8.78 10.17 -8.13
CA ILE A 224 -7.88 11.31 -7.90
C ILE A 224 -8.68 12.39 -7.20
N ALA A 225 -8.14 12.95 -6.13
CA ALA A 225 -8.74 14.05 -5.37
C ALA A 225 -7.67 14.82 -4.61
N GLU A 226 -8.04 16.01 -4.12
CA GLU A 226 -7.16 16.77 -3.23
C GLU A 226 -6.96 16.05 -1.89
N ARG A 227 -8.03 15.40 -1.38
CA ARG A 227 -8.03 14.70 -0.10
C ARG A 227 -8.76 13.37 -0.21
N ARG A 228 -8.40 12.44 0.65
CA ARG A 228 -9.13 11.18 0.79
C ARG A 228 -10.58 11.46 1.17
N ILE A 229 -11.52 10.90 0.41
CA ILE A 229 -12.95 11.06 0.67
C ILE A 229 -13.33 10.17 1.86
N SER A 230 -13.90 10.78 2.92
CA SER A 230 -14.29 10.07 4.13
C SER A 230 -15.62 9.33 4.02
N ALA A 231 -16.54 9.83 3.19
CA ALA A 231 -17.86 9.23 3.01
C ALA A 231 -18.37 9.47 1.58
N ILE A 232 -18.67 8.38 0.87
CA ILE A 232 -19.25 8.40 -0.47
C ILE A 232 -20.68 7.90 -0.37
N ASN A 233 -21.62 8.62 -0.99
CA ASN A 233 -22.98 8.15 -1.13
C ASN A 233 -23.06 7.18 -2.32
N TRP A 234 -23.13 5.88 -2.02
CA TRP A 234 -23.10 4.82 -3.01
C TRP A 234 -24.45 4.58 -3.70
N SER A 235 -25.53 5.20 -3.21
CA SER A 235 -26.88 4.97 -3.71
C SER A 235 -27.39 6.04 -4.68
N SER A 236 -26.63 7.09 -4.92
CA SER A 236 -27.08 8.23 -5.76
C SER A 236 -26.40 8.29 -7.12
#